data_1b3abac364fb7bf4af9849a3de13c28c
#
_entry.id   1b3abac364fb7bf4af9849a3de13c28c
#
_cell.length_a   1.000
_cell.length_b   1.000
_cell.length_c   1.000
_cell.angle_alpha   90.00
_cell.angle_beta   90.00
_cell.angle_gamma   90.00
#
_symmetry.space_group_name_H-M   'P 1'
#
loop_
_entity.id
_entity.type
_entity.pdbx_description
1 polymer ?
#
loop_
_entity_poly.entity_id
_entity_poly.type
_entity_poly.pdbx_seq_one_letter_code
_entity_poly.pdbx_strand_id
1 'polypeptide(L)'
;MFDRAEARIDLDRIKVNIKHLKEVSRTSVMAVVKADAYGHGLVPVAQAALEAGASSLGVALLEEAITLRKAGITAPILAWLVPPGSDFKLAVDNQIQLAASSIKVLEEIGAVKSEFRPKVHLEVDTGMTRGGFLDEWGKIDGHHVTNLDVVGIFSHFARADEPGEKQNEVQLNRFKEMVATLESFGYTNIIRHLSNSAATLNDEQSRFDMVRAGIAMYGLSPDVKFLGDSVVLGLKPAMQLRAKLHLVKTVPANSPVGYGATAYTSAETKLGIVAMGYADGIPRIAQGAGVFVDGKRAPIIGRVSMDQFVVDLGAESKAATGDWVIIFGDGSTGEYTADDWGAASGSINYEIVTRIGPRVSRIYAPHVY
;
A
#
# COMPACT_ATOMS: atom_id res chain seq x y z
N MET A 1 9.52 14.15 -23.98
CA MET A 1 8.79 12.86 -23.98
C MET A 1 7.32 13.19 -23.87
N PHE A 2 6.45 12.67 -24.72
CA PHE A 2 5.02 12.98 -24.60
C PHE A 2 4.43 12.12 -23.49
N ASP A 3 4.02 12.75 -22.39
CA ASP A 3 3.37 12.07 -21.28
C ASP A 3 1.93 11.72 -21.68
N ARG A 4 1.70 10.43 -21.97
CA ARG A 4 0.37 9.90 -22.28
C ARG A 4 -0.47 9.61 -21.03
N ALA A 5 0.21 9.35 -19.91
CA ALA A 5 -0.39 8.99 -18.63
C ALA A 5 0.56 9.36 -17.50
N GLU A 6 0.02 9.78 -16.36
CA GLU A 6 0.78 10.12 -15.16
C GLU A 6 0.01 9.83 -13.89
N ALA A 7 0.73 9.37 -12.87
CA ALA A 7 0.27 9.31 -11.49
C ALA A 7 0.82 10.56 -10.77
N ARG A 8 -0.06 11.48 -10.43
CA ARG A 8 0.28 12.69 -9.68
C ARG A 8 0.20 12.38 -8.19
N ILE A 9 1.30 12.58 -7.49
CA ILE A 9 1.43 12.25 -6.07
C ILE A 9 1.58 13.55 -5.27
N ASP A 10 0.64 13.77 -4.37
CA ASP A 10 0.66 14.86 -3.41
C ASP A 10 1.36 14.42 -2.12
N LEU A 11 2.64 14.77 -1.98
CA LEU A 11 3.43 14.40 -0.80
C LEU A 11 2.97 15.13 0.47
N ASP A 12 2.34 16.30 0.36
CA ASP A 12 1.82 17.00 1.53
C ASP A 12 0.60 16.26 2.12
N ARG A 13 -0.20 15.59 1.29
CA ARG A 13 -1.27 14.70 1.77
C ARG A 13 -0.70 13.49 2.52
N ILE A 14 0.41 12.91 2.06
CA ILE A 14 1.13 11.86 2.82
C ILE A 14 1.52 12.41 4.21
N LYS A 15 2.08 13.63 4.27
CA LYS A 15 2.46 14.27 5.54
C LYS A 15 1.26 14.51 6.45
N VAL A 16 0.15 14.97 5.90
CA VAL A 16 -1.11 15.17 6.66
C VAL A 16 -1.61 13.85 7.22
N ASN A 17 -1.64 12.79 6.42
CA ASN A 17 -2.12 11.49 6.86
C ASN A 17 -1.23 10.88 7.96
N ILE A 18 0.10 10.99 7.84
CA ILE A 18 1.03 10.53 8.89
C ILE A 18 0.78 11.27 10.20
N LYS A 19 0.62 12.60 10.17
CA LYS A 19 0.31 13.40 11.37
C LYS A 19 -1.02 12.96 11.99
N HIS A 20 -2.05 12.80 11.17
CA HIS A 20 -3.35 12.32 11.63
C HIS A 20 -3.25 10.93 12.29
N LEU A 21 -2.57 9.98 11.66
CA LEU A 21 -2.39 8.64 12.22
C LEU A 21 -1.58 8.64 13.52
N LYS A 22 -0.62 9.56 13.66
CA LYS A 22 0.14 9.77 14.90
C LYS A 22 -0.74 10.34 16.00
N GLU A 23 -1.61 11.29 15.70
CA GLU A 23 -2.58 11.86 16.65
C GLU A 23 -3.59 10.81 17.11
N VAL A 24 -4.14 10.02 16.19
CA VAL A 24 -5.11 8.96 16.49
C VAL A 24 -4.46 7.86 17.31
N SER A 25 -3.28 7.39 16.92
CA SER A 25 -2.62 6.27 17.60
C SER A 25 -2.01 6.65 18.95
N ARG A 26 -1.57 7.90 19.11
CA ARG A 26 -0.84 8.41 20.28
C ARG A 26 0.44 7.62 20.60
N THR A 27 1.02 7.00 19.58
CA THR A 27 2.24 6.18 19.71
C THR A 27 3.14 6.39 18.50
N SER A 28 4.27 5.69 18.44
CA SER A 28 5.18 5.76 17.30
C SER A 28 4.52 5.22 16.03
N VAL A 29 4.84 5.80 14.89
CA VAL A 29 4.34 5.37 13.58
C VAL A 29 5.49 4.86 12.71
N MET A 30 5.41 3.60 12.29
CA MET A 30 6.21 3.05 11.21
C MET A 30 5.48 3.32 9.88
N ALA A 31 6.10 4.04 8.97
CA ALA A 31 5.56 4.25 7.62
C ALA A 31 5.90 3.04 6.74
N VAL A 32 4.87 2.35 6.24
CA VAL A 32 5.03 1.14 5.41
C VAL A 32 5.10 1.55 3.94
N VAL A 33 6.32 1.49 3.38
CA VAL A 33 6.64 1.98 2.03
C VAL A 33 7.02 0.88 1.04
N LYS A 34 6.68 -0.38 1.33
CA LYS A 34 6.88 -1.52 0.42
C LYS A 34 6.16 -1.34 -0.92
N ALA A 35 6.51 -2.14 -1.92
CA ALA A 35 5.90 -2.15 -3.24
C ALA A 35 5.89 -0.75 -3.90
N ASP A 36 7.09 -0.14 -3.96
CA ASP A 36 7.27 1.23 -4.45
C ASP A 36 6.37 2.25 -3.74
N ALA A 37 6.29 2.14 -2.38
CA ALA A 37 5.38 2.93 -1.56
C ALA A 37 3.92 2.80 -2.07
N TYR A 38 3.44 1.55 -2.22
CA TYR A 38 2.12 1.26 -2.79
C TYR A 38 1.90 1.94 -4.14
N GLY A 39 2.94 1.95 -4.99
CA GLY A 39 2.90 2.56 -6.31
C GLY A 39 3.06 4.08 -6.34
N HIS A 40 3.29 4.73 -5.19
CA HIS A 40 3.42 6.19 -5.08
C HIS A 40 4.88 6.69 -5.26
N GLY A 41 5.87 5.77 -5.29
CA GLY A 41 7.29 6.09 -5.39
C GLY A 41 8.02 6.03 -4.05
N LEU A 42 8.89 5.03 -3.93
CA LEU A 42 9.52 4.62 -2.67
C LEU A 42 10.24 5.75 -1.94
N VAL A 43 11.20 6.41 -2.60
CA VAL A 43 12.09 7.37 -1.95
C VAL A 43 11.38 8.68 -1.58
N PRO A 44 10.64 9.35 -2.48
CA PRO A 44 9.94 10.60 -2.15
C PRO A 44 8.91 10.43 -1.03
N VAL A 45 8.16 9.32 -1.04
CA VAL A 45 7.17 9.04 0.01
C VAL A 45 7.83 8.74 1.35
N ALA A 46 8.93 7.96 1.36
CA ALA A 46 9.67 7.67 2.58
C ALA A 46 10.21 8.96 3.23
N GLN A 47 10.77 9.88 2.44
CA GLN A 47 11.24 11.17 2.90
C GLN A 47 10.10 12.00 3.49
N ALA A 48 8.97 12.14 2.77
CA ALA A 48 7.80 12.88 3.22
C ALA A 48 7.22 12.31 4.53
N ALA A 49 7.17 10.98 4.67
CA ALA A 49 6.68 10.33 5.88
C ALA A 49 7.59 10.60 7.09
N LEU A 50 8.91 10.54 6.92
CA LEU A 50 9.87 10.85 7.97
C LEU A 50 9.81 12.34 8.38
N GLU A 51 9.72 13.25 7.41
CA GLU A 51 9.53 14.69 7.66
C GLU A 51 8.24 14.97 8.46
N ALA A 52 7.20 14.16 8.26
CA ALA A 52 5.94 14.27 8.99
C ALA A 52 5.97 13.63 10.39
N GLY A 53 7.08 12.99 10.77
CA GLY A 53 7.31 12.43 12.09
C GLY A 53 7.04 10.92 12.21
N ALA A 54 7.08 10.18 11.10
CA ALA A 54 7.22 8.72 11.18
C ALA A 54 8.57 8.38 11.83
N SER A 55 8.56 7.43 12.76
CA SER A 55 9.76 7.05 13.55
C SER A 55 10.66 6.05 12.84
N SER A 56 10.10 5.31 11.89
CA SER A 56 10.78 4.25 11.14
C SER A 56 10.05 3.95 9.83
N LEU A 57 10.71 3.18 8.98
CA LEU A 57 10.14 2.70 7.72
C LEU A 57 9.99 1.19 7.75
N GLY A 58 8.94 0.68 7.11
CA GLY A 58 8.71 -0.75 6.92
C GLY A 58 8.66 -1.10 5.44
N VAL A 59 9.44 -2.09 5.03
CA VAL A 59 9.48 -2.61 3.67
C VAL A 59 9.32 -4.12 3.65
N ALA A 60 8.94 -4.69 2.51
CA ALA A 60 8.87 -6.13 2.38
C ALA A 60 10.25 -6.72 2.07
N LEU A 61 10.91 -6.18 1.07
CA LEU A 61 12.11 -6.75 0.48
C LEU A 61 13.39 -6.04 0.94
N LEU A 62 14.49 -6.76 1.00
CA LEU A 62 15.79 -6.20 1.33
C LEU A 62 16.24 -5.17 0.28
N GLU A 63 15.93 -5.40 -0.99
CA GLU A 63 16.25 -4.49 -2.10
C GLU A 63 15.58 -3.12 -1.95
N GLU A 64 14.36 -3.08 -1.41
CA GLU A 64 13.66 -1.83 -1.09
C GLU A 64 14.40 -1.07 0.02
N ALA A 65 14.81 -1.79 1.09
CA ALA A 65 15.58 -1.21 2.18
C ALA A 65 16.93 -0.65 1.70
N ILE A 66 17.66 -1.39 0.88
CA ILE A 66 18.94 -0.95 0.31
C ILE A 66 18.76 0.26 -0.60
N THR A 67 17.68 0.31 -1.37
CA THR A 67 17.35 1.47 -2.21
C THR A 67 17.16 2.73 -1.35
N LEU A 68 16.46 2.62 -0.24
CA LEU A 68 16.28 3.71 0.72
C LEU A 68 17.62 4.16 1.36
N ARG A 69 18.48 3.22 1.74
CA ARG A 69 19.81 3.54 2.26
C ARG A 69 20.68 4.27 1.24
N LYS A 70 20.69 3.79 -0.03
CA LYS A 70 21.41 4.46 -1.14
C LYS A 70 20.88 5.87 -1.41
N ALA A 71 19.61 6.13 -1.12
CA ALA A 71 19.02 7.47 -1.19
C ALA A 71 19.33 8.37 0.03
N GLY A 72 20.18 7.91 0.98
CA GLY A 72 20.63 8.69 2.13
C GLY A 72 19.68 8.65 3.34
N ILE A 73 18.67 7.78 3.35
CA ILE A 73 17.80 7.63 4.51
C ILE A 73 18.53 6.92 5.64
N THR A 74 18.62 7.57 6.80
CA THR A 74 19.32 7.06 8.01
C THR A 74 18.37 6.52 9.07
N ALA A 75 17.07 6.83 9.01
CA ALA A 75 16.05 6.34 9.93
C ALA A 75 16.04 4.79 10.01
N PRO A 76 15.57 4.18 11.10
CA PRO A 76 15.39 2.73 11.19
C PRO A 76 14.52 2.20 10.05
N ILE A 77 14.94 1.10 9.42
CA ILE A 77 14.19 0.41 8.35
C ILE A 77 14.06 -1.05 8.76
N LEU A 78 12.83 -1.58 8.78
CA LEU A 78 12.53 -2.98 9.00
C LEU A 78 12.17 -3.64 7.66
N ALA A 79 12.92 -4.69 7.27
CA ALA A 79 12.57 -5.59 6.16
C ALA A 79 12.02 -6.90 6.73
N TRP A 80 10.84 -7.34 6.26
CA TRP A 80 10.17 -8.50 6.87
C TRP A 80 10.00 -9.72 5.98
N LEU A 81 10.24 -9.63 4.69
CA LEU A 81 10.23 -10.78 3.79
C LEU A 81 11.67 -11.17 3.44
N VAL A 82 12.35 -11.77 4.43
CA VAL A 82 13.77 -12.16 4.35
C VAL A 82 13.89 -13.66 4.61
N PRO A 83 13.70 -14.51 3.57
CA PRO A 83 13.79 -15.96 3.72
C PRO A 83 15.21 -16.42 4.05
N PRO A 84 15.38 -17.69 4.53
CA PRO A 84 16.68 -18.30 4.68
C PRO A 84 17.53 -18.19 3.40
N GLY A 85 18.81 -17.89 3.56
CA GLY A 85 19.75 -17.67 2.46
C GLY A 85 19.72 -16.25 1.85
N SER A 86 18.96 -15.33 2.43
CA SER A 86 19.04 -13.90 2.07
C SER A 86 20.45 -13.35 2.34
N ASP A 87 20.80 -12.23 1.70
CA ASP A 87 22.08 -11.54 1.97
C ASP A 87 22.00 -10.77 3.30
N PHE A 88 21.97 -11.53 4.42
CA PHE A 88 21.92 -10.96 5.76
C PHE A 88 23.14 -10.09 6.07
N LYS A 89 24.31 -10.40 5.46
CA LYS A 89 25.50 -9.57 5.65
C LYS A 89 25.28 -8.18 5.06
N LEU A 90 24.77 -8.10 3.84
CA LEU A 90 24.44 -6.81 3.21
C LEU A 90 23.43 -6.02 4.07
N ALA A 91 22.42 -6.70 4.62
CA ALA A 91 21.43 -6.07 5.48
C ALA A 91 22.06 -5.47 6.75
N VAL A 92 22.86 -6.26 7.47
CA VAL A 92 23.51 -5.85 8.72
C VAL A 92 24.52 -4.73 8.49
N ASP A 93 25.36 -4.82 7.45
CA ASP A 93 26.34 -3.79 7.09
C ASP A 93 25.66 -2.43 6.74
N ASN A 94 24.44 -2.48 6.24
CA ASN A 94 23.62 -1.29 5.96
C ASN A 94 22.67 -0.93 7.11
N GLN A 95 22.83 -1.56 8.30
CA GLN A 95 22.01 -1.31 9.49
C GLN A 95 20.50 -1.43 9.22
N ILE A 96 20.10 -2.40 8.40
CA ILE A 96 18.71 -2.77 8.17
C ILE A 96 18.28 -3.71 9.31
N GLN A 97 17.14 -3.41 9.93
CA GLN A 97 16.50 -4.30 10.90
C GLN A 97 15.78 -5.41 10.14
N LEU A 98 15.85 -6.62 10.66
CA LEU A 98 15.33 -7.82 9.98
C LEU A 98 14.21 -8.45 10.78
N ALA A 99 13.15 -8.88 10.11
CA ALA A 99 12.17 -9.74 10.73
C ALA A 99 12.68 -11.19 10.74
N ALA A 100 12.57 -11.85 11.89
CA ALA A 100 12.85 -13.26 12.01
C ALA A 100 11.55 -14.01 12.32
N SER A 101 11.21 -15.00 11.51
CA SER A 101 9.97 -15.77 11.57
C SER A 101 10.20 -17.27 11.83
N SER A 102 11.47 -17.70 11.98
CA SER A 102 11.87 -19.08 12.29
C SER A 102 13.23 -19.13 12.99
N ILE A 103 13.52 -20.21 13.71
CA ILE A 103 14.83 -20.45 14.33
C ILE A 103 15.93 -20.42 13.28
N LYS A 104 15.72 -21.03 12.13
CA LYS A 104 16.69 -21.04 11.04
C LYS A 104 17.09 -19.61 10.60
N VAL A 105 16.15 -18.71 10.46
CA VAL A 105 16.44 -17.30 10.12
C VAL A 105 17.21 -16.62 11.24
N LEU A 106 16.87 -16.85 12.52
CA LEU A 106 17.64 -16.32 13.66
C LEU A 106 19.08 -16.78 13.65
N GLU A 107 19.31 -18.08 13.43
CA GLU A 107 20.65 -18.67 13.36
C GLU A 107 21.48 -18.09 12.21
N GLU A 108 20.90 -17.96 11.02
CA GLU A 108 21.59 -17.39 9.86
C GLU A 108 21.93 -15.90 10.08
N ILE A 109 21.03 -15.13 10.65
CA ILE A 109 21.31 -13.72 11.01
C ILE A 109 22.38 -13.65 12.10
N GLY A 110 22.30 -14.49 13.14
CA GLY A 110 23.26 -14.54 14.25
C GLY A 110 24.65 -14.99 13.84
N ALA A 111 24.79 -15.70 12.72
CA ALA A 111 26.07 -16.13 12.16
C ALA A 111 26.78 -15.04 11.35
N VAL A 112 26.12 -13.89 11.07
CA VAL A 112 26.71 -12.80 10.28
C VAL A 112 27.89 -12.18 11.01
N LYS A 113 29.01 -12.06 10.30
CA LYS A 113 30.19 -11.34 10.76
C LYS A 113 30.20 -9.94 10.19
N SER A 114 29.96 -8.95 11.04
CA SER A 114 29.91 -7.52 10.71
C SER A 114 30.45 -6.71 11.89
N GLU A 115 30.80 -5.44 11.65
CA GLU A 115 31.10 -4.46 12.70
C GLU A 115 29.83 -4.08 13.51
N PHE A 116 28.65 -4.28 12.88
CA PHE A 116 27.37 -4.01 13.53
C PHE A 116 26.73 -5.30 14.05
N ARG A 117 26.16 -5.20 15.24
CA ARG A 117 25.32 -6.28 15.77
C ARG A 117 23.97 -6.31 15.04
N PRO A 118 23.52 -7.47 14.54
CA PRO A 118 22.25 -7.57 13.84
C PRO A 118 21.07 -7.20 14.75
N LYS A 119 20.18 -6.33 14.28
CA LYS A 119 18.93 -5.95 14.96
C LYS A 119 17.76 -6.72 14.37
N VAL A 120 17.02 -7.42 15.21
CA VAL A 120 15.88 -8.23 14.76
C VAL A 120 14.58 -7.87 15.45
N HIS A 121 13.49 -7.97 14.70
CA HIS A 121 12.13 -8.03 15.21
C HIS A 121 11.62 -9.47 15.06
N LEU A 122 11.12 -10.06 16.13
CA LEU A 122 10.53 -11.39 16.07
C LEU A 122 9.11 -11.28 15.50
N GLU A 123 8.86 -11.94 14.37
CA GLU A 123 7.52 -12.06 13.82
C GLU A 123 6.84 -13.27 14.41
N VAL A 124 5.67 -13.08 15.04
CA VAL A 124 4.91 -14.17 15.66
C VAL A 124 3.56 -14.35 15.00
N ASP A 125 3.17 -15.61 14.75
CA ASP A 125 1.84 -15.92 14.22
C ASP A 125 0.82 -16.05 15.35
N THR A 126 -0.05 -15.08 15.42
CA THR A 126 -1.14 -15.05 16.40
C THR A 126 -2.45 -15.57 15.86
N GLY A 127 -2.50 -16.01 14.60
CA GLY A 127 -3.69 -16.59 13.99
C GLY A 127 -4.06 -16.04 12.61
N MET A 128 -3.11 -15.40 11.90
CA MET A 128 -3.25 -15.10 10.48
C MET A 128 -2.79 -16.27 9.60
N THR A 129 -1.92 -17.12 10.11
CA THR A 129 -1.38 -18.33 9.46
C THR A 129 -0.72 -18.02 8.11
N ARG A 130 0.06 -16.93 8.09
CA ARG A 130 0.81 -16.51 6.89
C ARG A 130 2.33 -16.51 7.11
N GLY A 131 2.79 -16.01 8.24
CA GLY A 131 4.20 -15.92 8.60
C GLY A 131 4.34 -15.72 10.10
N GLY A 132 5.55 -15.94 10.62
CA GLY A 132 5.86 -15.78 12.04
C GLY A 132 6.03 -17.12 12.77
N PHE A 133 6.67 -17.02 13.94
CA PHE A 133 6.83 -18.14 14.84
C PHE A 133 5.48 -18.68 15.31
N LEU A 134 5.29 -19.98 15.23
CA LEU A 134 4.14 -20.71 15.78
C LEU A 134 4.67 -21.89 16.61
N ASP A 135 4.98 -23.03 15.98
CA ASP A 135 5.41 -24.26 16.67
C ASP A 135 6.83 -24.16 17.25
N GLU A 136 7.66 -23.27 16.69
CA GLU A 136 9.02 -23.04 17.14
C GLU A 136 9.11 -22.00 18.27
N TRP A 137 8.03 -21.26 18.57
CA TRP A 137 8.07 -20.17 19.55
C TRP A 137 8.59 -20.62 20.92
N GLY A 138 8.05 -21.71 21.44
CA GLY A 138 8.47 -22.27 22.72
C GLY A 138 9.86 -22.92 22.73
N LYS A 139 10.55 -22.98 21.59
CA LYS A 139 11.92 -23.53 21.46
C LYS A 139 12.98 -22.44 21.39
N ILE A 140 12.57 -21.15 21.30
CA ILE A 140 13.52 -20.04 21.33
C ILE A 140 14.11 -19.95 22.73
N ASP A 141 15.43 -19.95 22.80
CA ASP A 141 16.19 -19.78 24.04
C ASP A 141 17.30 -18.74 23.88
N GLY A 142 18.04 -18.48 24.96
CA GLY A 142 19.14 -17.52 24.95
C GLY A 142 20.22 -17.81 23.94
N HIS A 143 20.42 -19.07 23.53
CA HIS A 143 21.43 -19.45 22.56
C HIS A 143 21.11 -18.91 21.16
N HIS A 144 19.84 -19.00 20.73
CA HIS A 144 19.39 -18.53 19.42
C HIS A 144 19.52 -17.02 19.23
N VAL A 145 19.56 -16.24 20.31
CA VAL A 145 19.54 -14.77 20.27
C VAL A 145 20.81 -14.13 20.83
N THR A 146 21.82 -14.93 21.26
CA THR A 146 23.05 -14.42 21.91
C THR A 146 23.78 -13.37 21.06
N ASN A 147 23.83 -13.56 19.74
CA ASN A 147 24.54 -12.67 18.80
C ASN A 147 23.63 -11.61 18.16
N LEU A 148 22.40 -11.45 18.65
CA LEU A 148 21.39 -10.58 18.09
C LEU A 148 20.98 -9.51 19.10
N ASP A 149 20.59 -8.35 18.60
CA ASP A 149 19.80 -7.36 19.34
C ASP A 149 18.33 -7.58 18.96
N VAL A 150 17.58 -8.25 19.84
CA VAL A 150 16.12 -8.35 19.71
C VAL A 150 15.54 -7.00 20.10
N VAL A 151 15.17 -6.21 19.09
CA VAL A 151 14.70 -4.82 19.29
C VAL A 151 13.18 -4.70 19.19
N GLY A 152 12.48 -5.74 18.74
CA GLY A 152 11.02 -5.72 18.66
C GLY A 152 10.37 -7.09 18.50
N ILE A 153 9.06 -7.09 18.69
CA ILE A 153 8.16 -8.22 18.41
C ILE A 153 6.91 -7.71 17.70
N PHE A 154 6.45 -8.45 16.70
CA PHE A 154 5.24 -8.07 15.97
C PHE A 154 4.43 -9.27 15.46
N SER A 155 3.18 -8.99 15.16
CA SER A 155 2.28 -9.88 14.44
C SER A 155 1.43 -9.09 13.46
N HIS A 156 0.49 -9.76 12.79
CA HIS A 156 -0.42 -9.13 11.86
C HIS A 156 -1.85 -9.65 12.05
N PHE A 157 -2.81 -8.73 12.09
CA PHE A 157 -4.22 -9.09 12.16
C PHE A 157 -4.73 -9.63 10.84
N ALA A 158 -5.57 -10.65 10.93
CA ALA A 158 -6.26 -11.21 9.78
C ALA A 158 -7.51 -10.40 9.37
N ARG A 159 -8.21 -9.80 10.36
CA ARG A 159 -9.53 -9.17 10.18
C ARG A 159 -9.65 -7.84 10.94
N ALA A 160 -8.57 -7.05 11.02
CA ALA A 160 -8.59 -5.76 11.72
C ALA A 160 -9.56 -4.74 11.12
N ASP A 161 -9.90 -4.89 9.86
CA ASP A 161 -10.87 -4.10 9.09
C ASP A 161 -12.32 -4.42 9.44
N GLU A 162 -12.58 -5.50 10.16
CA GLU A 162 -13.91 -5.91 10.65
C GLU A 162 -14.00 -5.68 12.18
N PRO A 163 -14.47 -4.50 12.63
CA PRO A 163 -14.59 -4.21 14.07
C PRO A 163 -15.53 -5.18 14.78
N GLY A 164 -15.10 -5.65 15.97
CA GLY A 164 -15.91 -6.57 16.77
C GLY A 164 -15.76 -8.06 16.41
N GLU A 165 -14.94 -8.40 15.40
CA GLU A 165 -14.64 -9.79 15.11
C GLU A 165 -13.82 -10.45 16.22
N LYS A 166 -14.33 -11.60 16.72
CA LYS A 166 -13.69 -12.36 17.82
C LYS A 166 -12.26 -12.78 17.51
N GLN A 167 -11.93 -12.98 16.23
CA GLN A 167 -10.58 -13.32 15.81
C GLN A 167 -9.57 -12.24 16.19
N ASN A 168 -9.96 -10.97 16.17
CA ASN A 168 -9.09 -9.86 16.56
C ASN A 168 -8.74 -9.93 18.06
N GLU A 169 -9.71 -10.23 18.92
CA GLU A 169 -9.48 -10.43 20.36
C GLU A 169 -8.57 -11.64 20.64
N VAL A 170 -8.81 -12.75 19.94
CA VAL A 170 -7.97 -13.96 20.06
C VAL A 170 -6.52 -13.64 19.67
N GLN A 171 -6.32 -12.95 18.54
CA GLN A 171 -4.98 -12.56 18.10
C GLN A 171 -4.30 -11.60 19.07
N LEU A 172 -5.02 -10.61 19.59
CA LEU A 172 -4.52 -9.66 20.58
C LEU A 172 -4.06 -10.36 21.86
N ASN A 173 -4.87 -11.27 22.40
CA ASN A 173 -4.54 -12.01 23.62
C ASN A 173 -3.33 -12.92 23.41
N ARG A 174 -3.29 -13.66 22.30
CA ARG A 174 -2.13 -14.48 21.94
C ARG A 174 -0.85 -13.64 21.78
N PHE A 175 -0.96 -12.45 21.18
CA PHE A 175 0.19 -11.54 21.07
C PHE A 175 0.70 -11.11 22.46
N LYS A 176 -0.19 -10.75 23.38
CA LYS A 176 0.18 -10.40 24.77
C LYS A 176 0.88 -11.57 25.49
N GLU A 177 0.41 -12.80 25.32
CA GLU A 177 1.04 -14.01 25.87
C GLU A 177 2.45 -14.22 25.32
N MET A 178 2.64 -14.03 24.00
CA MET A 178 3.95 -14.17 23.38
C MET A 178 4.91 -13.06 23.81
N VAL A 179 4.44 -11.83 23.98
CA VAL A 179 5.22 -10.73 24.58
C VAL A 179 5.65 -11.09 26.00
N ALA A 180 4.71 -11.54 26.86
CA ALA A 180 5.03 -11.93 28.23
C ALA A 180 6.08 -13.04 28.30
N THR A 181 6.08 -13.98 27.36
CA THR A 181 7.11 -15.01 27.24
C THR A 181 8.49 -14.39 27.03
N LEU A 182 8.64 -13.42 26.12
CA LEU A 182 9.91 -12.72 25.89
C LEU A 182 10.34 -11.92 27.12
N GLU A 183 9.41 -11.23 27.77
CA GLU A 183 9.69 -10.47 28.99
C GLU A 183 10.21 -11.38 30.11
N SER A 184 9.71 -12.62 30.22
CA SER A 184 10.20 -13.61 31.16
C SER A 184 11.65 -14.06 30.90
N PHE A 185 12.13 -13.91 29.65
CA PHE A 185 13.52 -14.15 29.26
C PHE A 185 14.41 -12.89 29.41
N GLY A 186 13.86 -11.78 29.94
CA GLY A 186 14.60 -10.55 30.20
C GLY A 186 14.55 -9.52 29.07
N TYR A 187 13.78 -9.75 28.02
CA TYR A 187 13.57 -8.80 26.90
C TYR A 187 12.45 -7.78 27.23
N THR A 188 12.74 -6.84 28.14
CA THR A 188 11.74 -5.87 28.63
C THR A 188 11.69 -4.54 27.86
N ASN A 189 12.74 -4.23 27.08
CA ASN A 189 12.87 -2.97 26.32
C ASN A 189 12.73 -3.19 24.81
N ILE A 190 11.75 -3.98 24.39
CA ILE A 190 11.48 -4.27 22.97
C ILE A 190 10.26 -3.50 22.48
N ILE A 191 10.28 -3.12 21.21
CA ILE A 191 9.16 -2.43 20.54
C ILE A 191 8.09 -3.46 20.18
N ARG A 192 6.90 -3.33 20.77
CA ARG A 192 5.73 -4.17 20.46
C ARG A 192 4.88 -3.49 19.41
N HIS A 193 4.59 -4.18 18.29
CA HIS A 193 3.77 -3.59 17.24
C HIS A 193 2.86 -4.63 16.56
N LEU A 194 1.54 -4.46 16.72
CA LEU A 194 0.52 -5.35 16.17
C LEU A 194 -0.35 -4.64 15.12
N SER A 195 -0.80 -3.40 15.40
CA SER A 195 -1.73 -2.66 14.57
C SER A 195 -1.20 -2.38 13.17
N ASN A 196 -1.98 -2.76 12.16
CA ASN A 196 -1.91 -2.26 10.78
C ASN A 196 -2.74 -0.97 10.65
N SER A 197 -2.98 -0.47 9.42
CA SER A 197 -3.79 0.74 9.20
C SER A 197 -5.20 0.63 9.78
N ALA A 198 -5.88 -0.49 9.61
CA ALA A 198 -7.23 -0.69 10.13
C ALA A 198 -7.26 -0.65 11.66
N ALA A 199 -6.44 -1.48 12.31
CA ALA A 199 -6.36 -1.49 13.78
C ALA A 199 -5.87 -0.16 14.36
N THR A 200 -4.99 0.57 13.66
CA THR A 200 -4.58 1.91 14.08
C THR A 200 -5.77 2.86 14.21
N LEU A 201 -6.73 2.78 13.30
CA LEU A 201 -7.89 3.65 13.26
C LEU A 201 -9.01 3.22 14.21
N ASN A 202 -9.20 1.92 14.44
CA ASN A 202 -10.39 1.40 15.13
C ASN A 202 -10.14 0.61 16.42
N ASP A 203 -8.88 0.24 16.75
CA ASP A 203 -8.57 -0.59 17.94
C ASP A 203 -7.44 0.02 18.78
N GLU A 204 -7.81 0.74 19.83
CA GLU A 204 -6.85 1.39 20.73
C GLU A 204 -6.00 0.37 21.51
N GLN A 205 -6.54 -0.80 21.82
CA GLN A 205 -5.87 -1.80 22.67
C GLN A 205 -4.68 -2.48 21.98
N SER A 206 -4.66 -2.50 20.65
CA SER A 206 -3.62 -3.17 19.84
C SER A 206 -2.47 -2.25 19.41
N ARG A 207 -2.49 -0.96 19.78
CA ARG A 207 -1.50 0.02 19.30
C ARG A 207 -0.10 -0.18 19.88
N PHE A 208 0.00 -0.63 21.12
CA PHE A 208 1.25 -0.87 21.85
C PHE A 208 2.25 0.30 21.71
N ASP A 209 3.54 -0.01 21.41
CA ASP A 209 4.61 0.99 21.33
C ASP A 209 4.70 1.64 19.94
N MET A 210 4.19 0.97 18.91
CA MET A 210 4.27 1.43 17.53
C MET A 210 3.14 0.85 16.67
N VAL A 211 2.60 1.65 15.76
CA VAL A 211 1.66 1.21 14.74
C VAL A 211 2.32 1.20 13.35
N ARG A 212 1.83 0.34 12.44
CA ARG A 212 2.35 0.23 11.07
C ARG A 212 1.35 0.80 10.08
N ALA A 213 1.57 2.06 9.69
CA ALA A 213 0.74 2.77 8.74
C ALA A 213 1.06 2.34 7.30
N GLY A 214 0.16 1.56 6.69
CA GLY A 214 0.18 1.20 5.28
C GLY A 214 -0.80 2.06 4.50
N ILE A 215 -1.88 1.46 4.02
CA ILE A 215 -2.84 2.11 3.10
C ILE A 215 -3.37 3.45 3.61
N ALA A 216 -3.57 3.61 4.91
CA ALA A 216 -4.10 4.85 5.48
C ALA A 216 -3.13 6.04 5.33
N MET A 217 -1.81 5.82 5.31
CA MET A 217 -0.87 6.93 5.06
C MET A 217 -0.95 7.45 3.61
N TYR A 218 -1.43 6.63 2.67
CA TYR A 218 -1.70 7.03 1.29
C TYR A 218 -3.07 7.70 1.12
N GLY A 219 -3.82 7.82 2.22
CA GLY A 219 -5.11 8.47 2.26
C GLY A 219 -6.29 7.60 1.85
N LEU A 220 -6.11 6.30 1.79
CA LEU A 220 -7.13 5.34 1.39
C LEU A 220 -7.67 4.57 2.58
N SER A 221 -8.97 4.27 2.55
CA SER A 221 -9.61 3.45 3.59
C SER A 221 -9.08 2.01 3.56
N PRO A 222 -8.79 1.41 4.72
CA PRO A 222 -8.50 -0.02 4.77
C PRO A 222 -9.66 -0.90 4.32
N ASP A 223 -10.90 -0.51 4.62
CA ASP A 223 -12.12 -1.15 4.15
C ASP A 223 -13.29 -0.15 4.21
N VAL A 224 -13.84 0.20 3.04
CA VAL A 224 -14.93 1.17 2.95
C VAL A 224 -16.23 0.66 3.57
N LYS A 225 -16.46 -0.65 3.48
CA LYS A 225 -17.70 -1.26 3.95
C LYS A 225 -17.82 -1.23 5.48
N PHE A 226 -16.73 -1.48 6.18
CA PHE A 226 -16.74 -1.61 7.64
C PHE A 226 -16.27 -0.35 8.37
N LEU A 227 -15.36 0.43 7.77
CA LEU A 227 -14.74 1.59 8.41
C LEU A 227 -15.18 2.93 7.82
N GLY A 228 -15.88 2.92 6.69
CA GLY A 228 -16.20 4.12 5.92
C GLY A 228 -15.10 4.49 4.91
N ASP A 229 -15.39 5.50 4.11
CA ASP A 229 -14.46 6.00 3.10
C ASP A 229 -13.34 6.88 3.70
N SER A 230 -12.47 7.38 2.83
CA SER A 230 -11.36 8.24 3.24
C SER A 230 -11.82 9.52 3.94
N VAL A 231 -12.98 10.08 3.55
CA VAL A 231 -13.54 11.32 4.14
C VAL A 231 -13.98 11.05 5.57
N VAL A 232 -14.71 9.96 5.80
CA VAL A 232 -15.17 9.53 7.15
C VAL A 232 -13.98 9.30 8.08
N LEU A 233 -12.89 8.74 7.57
CA LEU A 233 -11.68 8.45 8.34
C LEU A 233 -10.73 9.65 8.49
N GLY A 234 -11.07 10.83 7.92
CA GLY A 234 -10.21 12.01 7.95
C GLY A 234 -8.94 11.89 7.12
N LEU A 235 -8.91 10.94 6.20
CA LEU A 235 -7.77 10.67 5.33
C LEU A 235 -7.83 11.48 4.03
N LYS A 236 -6.67 11.74 3.44
CA LYS A 236 -6.52 12.52 2.20
C LYS A 236 -5.85 11.66 1.13
N PRO A 237 -6.59 11.11 0.13
CA PRO A 237 -5.99 10.33 -0.95
C PRO A 237 -4.88 11.10 -1.64
N ALA A 238 -3.69 10.50 -1.76
CA ALA A 238 -2.49 11.18 -2.22
C ALA A 238 -2.21 11.00 -3.71
N MET A 239 -2.87 10.04 -4.39
CA MET A 239 -2.65 9.75 -5.81
C MET A 239 -3.86 10.16 -6.66
N GLN A 240 -3.60 10.91 -7.73
CA GLN A 240 -4.50 11.08 -8.85
C GLN A 240 -3.90 10.41 -10.09
N LEU A 241 -4.61 9.49 -10.70
CA LEU A 241 -4.21 8.86 -11.96
C LEU A 241 -4.95 9.50 -13.12
N ARG A 242 -4.22 9.97 -14.13
CA ARG A 242 -4.80 10.55 -15.34
C ARG A 242 -4.09 10.10 -16.60
N ALA A 243 -4.81 10.12 -17.72
CA ALA A 243 -4.28 9.80 -19.04
C ALA A 243 -4.86 10.70 -20.11
N LYS A 244 -4.26 10.70 -21.30
CA LYS A 244 -4.78 11.44 -22.45
C LYS A 244 -5.75 10.59 -23.23
N LEU A 245 -6.74 11.24 -23.83
CA LEU A 245 -7.52 10.69 -24.92
C LEU A 245 -6.63 10.60 -26.16
N HIS A 246 -6.27 9.38 -26.54
CA HIS A 246 -5.50 9.13 -27.75
C HIS A 246 -6.30 9.47 -29.02
N LEU A 247 -7.60 9.20 -28.99
CA LEU A 247 -8.54 9.45 -30.06
C LEU A 247 -9.94 9.70 -29.52
N VAL A 248 -10.65 10.62 -30.10
CA VAL A 248 -12.12 10.78 -29.94
C VAL A 248 -12.78 10.64 -31.29
N LYS A 249 -13.82 9.81 -31.39
CA LYS A 249 -14.58 9.59 -32.64
C LYS A 249 -16.06 9.42 -32.36
N THR A 250 -16.89 9.93 -33.25
CA THR A 250 -18.33 9.67 -33.29
C THR A 250 -18.61 8.35 -33.97
N VAL A 251 -19.48 7.54 -33.39
CA VAL A 251 -19.93 6.26 -33.94
C VAL A 251 -21.45 6.16 -33.89
N PRO A 252 -22.10 5.51 -34.87
CA PRO A 252 -23.54 5.31 -34.85
C PRO A 252 -23.98 4.33 -33.77
N ALA A 253 -25.28 4.24 -33.52
CA ALA A 253 -25.88 3.20 -32.70
C ALA A 253 -25.51 1.80 -33.23
N ASN A 254 -25.51 0.80 -32.35
CA ASN A 254 -25.16 -0.59 -32.65
C ASN A 254 -23.73 -0.81 -33.17
N SER A 255 -22.80 0.12 -32.89
CA SER A 255 -21.38 -0.06 -33.19
C SER A 255 -20.75 -1.02 -32.20
N PRO A 256 -20.05 -2.09 -32.65
CA PRO A 256 -19.35 -3.01 -31.76
C PRO A 256 -18.11 -2.34 -31.19
N VAL A 257 -17.79 -2.61 -29.89
CA VAL A 257 -16.66 -1.99 -29.17
C VAL A 257 -15.73 -3.05 -28.62
N GLY A 258 -14.45 -2.95 -28.97
CA GLY A 258 -13.35 -3.69 -28.37
C GLY A 258 -13.30 -5.17 -28.76
N TYR A 259 -12.40 -5.91 -28.11
CA TYR A 259 -12.18 -7.32 -28.36
C TYR A 259 -13.42 -8.19 -28.08
N GLY A 260 -13.79 -9.00 -29.06
CA GLY A 260 -14.91 -9.92 -28.98
C GLY A 260 -16.27 -9.25 -29.15
N ALA A 261 -16.31 -7.94 -29.49
CA ALA A 261 -17.53 -7.16 -29.62
C ALA A 261 -18.52 -7.41 -28.46
N THR A 262 -18.01 -7.39 -27.25
CA THR A 262 -18.79 -7.72 -26.04
C THR A 262 -19.73 -6.60 -25.60
N ALA A 263 -19.58 -5.41 -26.17
CA ALA A 263 -20.44 -4.27 -25.96
C ALA A 263 -20.77 -3.60 -27.31
N TYR A 264 -21.93 -2.95 -27.34
CA TYR A 264 -22.40 -2.18 -28.49
C TYR A 264 -22.91 -0.82 -28.01
N THR A 265 -22.75 0.22 -28.82
CA THR A 265 -23.34 1.53 -28.54
C THR A 265 -24.86 1.49 -28.63
N SER A 266 -25.57 2.05 -27.66
CA SER A 266 -27.03 2.09 -27.62
C SER A 266 -27.63 3.16 -28.54
N ALA A 267 -26.87 4.24 -28.81
CA ALA A 267 -27.22 5.36 -29.69
C ALA A 267 -25.96 5.88 -30.36
N GLU A 268 -26.12 6.87 -31.26
CA GLU A 268 -24.97 7.64 -31.75
C GLU A 268 -24.28 8.32 -30.55
N THR A 269 -22.95 8.12 -30.45
CA THR A 269 -22.16 8.64 -29.30
C THR A 269 -20.75 8.95 -29.71
N LYS A 270 -20.04 9.71 -28.86
CA LYS A 270 -18.58 9.87 -28.94
C LYS A 270 -17.88 8.85 -28.05
N LEU A 271 -16.97 8.08 -28.67
CA LEU A 271 -16.07 7.19 -27.94
C LEU A 271 -14.73 7.85 -27.73
N GLY A 272 -14.24 7.82 -26.51
CA GLY A 272 -12.88 8.22 -26.13
C GLY A 272 -11.97 7.00 -25.97
N ILE A 273 -10.81 7.01 -26.61
CA ILE A 273 -9.79 5.99 -26.45
C ILE A 273 -8.74 6.52 -25.49
N VAL A 274 -8.69 5.97 -24.28
CA VAL A 274 -7.76 6.36 -23.21
C VAL A 274 -6.42 5.66 -23.40
N ALA A 275 -5.32 6.39 -23.35
CA ALA A 275 -3.97 5.89 -23.64
C ALA A 275 -3.34 5.13 -22.45
N MET A 276 -4.10 4.27 -21.77
CA MET A 276 -3.67 3.35 -20.73
C MET A 276 -4.42 2.02 -20.87
N GLY A 277 -3.75 0.92 -20.53
CA GLY A 277 -4.36 -0.41 -20.55
C GLY A 277 -3.83 -1.30 -19.43
N TYR A 278 -4.07 -2.63 -19.55
CA TYR A 278 -3.69 -3.53 -18.46
C TYR A 278 -2.16 -3.69 -18.31
N ALA A 279 -1.36 -3.36 -19.30
CA ALA A 279 0.10 -3.30 -19.17
C ALA A 279 0.60 -2.10 -18.34
N ASP A 280 -0.28 -1.15 -18.08
CA ASP A 280 0.00 0.03 -17.26
C ASP A 280 -0.54 -0.10 -15.82
N GLY A 281 -1.32 -1.16 -15.57
CA GLY A 281 -1.96 -1.41 -14.29
C GLY A 281 -3.49 -1.26 -14.27
N ILE A 282 -4.14 -0.95 -15.39
CA ILE A 282 -5.61 -0.93 -15.44
C ILE A 282 -6.17 -2.35 -15.37
N PRO A 283 -7.12 -2.67 -14.47
CA PRO A 283 -7.76 -3.96 -14.44
C PRO A 283 -8.40 -4.32 -15.79
N ARG A 284 -8.19 -5.55 -16.24
CA ARG A 284 -8.78 -6.00 -17.51
C ARG A 284 -10.30 -6.11 -17.44
N ILE A 285 -10.83 -6.39 -16.25
CA ILE A 285 -12.26 -6.39 -15.93
C ILE A 285 -12.50 -5.26 -14.93
N ALA A 286 -13.30 -4.29 -15.29
CA ALA A 286 -13.63 -3.13 -14.48
C ALA A 286 -15.00 -2.57 -14.90
N GLN A 287 -16.04 -3.38 -14.73
CA GLN A 287 -17.40 -2.97 -15.11
C GLN A 287 -17.92 -1.90 -14.15
N GLY A 288 -18.33 -0.75 -14.70
CA GLY A 288 -18.81 0.38 -13.93
C GLY A 288 -17.73 1.42 -13.57
N ALA A 289 -16.44 1.08 -13.78
CA ALA A 289 -15.37 2.09 -13.72
C ALA A 289 -15.27 2.84 -15.07
N GLY A 290 -14.46 3.89 -15.08
CA GLY A 290 -14.27 4.73 -16.25
C GLY A 290 -13.32 5.89 -15.99
N VAL A 291 -13.59 7.01 -16.63
CA VAL A 291 -12.84 8.25 -16.45
C VAL A 291 -13.78 9.41 -16.09
N PHE A 292 -13.21 10.48 -15.59
CA PHE A 292 -13.91 11.74 -15.38
C PHE A 292 -13.40 12.77 -16.39
N VAL A 293 -14.32 13.36 -17.13
CA VAL A 293 -14.06 14.34 -18.17
C VAL A 293 -15.32 15.20 -18.41
N ASP A 294 -15.17 16.45 -18.80
CA ASP A 294 -16.28 17.39 -19.00
C ASP A 294 -17.23 17.50 -17.78
N GLY A 295 -16.68 17.37 -16.55
CA GLY A 295 -17.48 17.45 -15.32
C GLY A 295 -18.38 16.23 -15.07
N LYS A 296 -18.18 15.11 -15.75
CA LYS A 296 -18.99 13.89 -15.60
C LYS A 296 -18.17 12.62 -15.72
N ARG A 297 -18.68 11.53 -15.15
CA ARG A 297 -18.13 10.18 -15.32
C ARG A 297 -18.46 9.63 -16.70
N ALA A 298 -17.47 9.12 -17.42
CA ALA A 298 -17.60 8.43 -18.69
C ALA A 298 -17.21 6.96 -18.48
N PRO A 299 -18.15 6.01 -18.54
CA PRO A 299 -17.90 4.61 -18.21
C PRO A 299 -17.09 3.91 -19.30
N ILE A 300 -16.36 2.85 -18.90
CA ILE A 300 -15.75 1.91 -19.86
C ILE A 300 -16.83 1.22 -20.65
N ILE A 301 -16.62 1.16 -21.96
CA ILE A 301 -17.42 0.34 -22.89
C ILE A 301 -16.54 -0.69 -23.58
N GLY A 302 -16.93 -1.96 -23.53
CA GLY A 302 -16.13 -3.08 -24.03
C GLY A 302 -15.02 -3.50 -23.06
N ARG A 303 -14.05 -4.26 -23.57
CA ARG A 303 -12.95 -4.81 -22.76
C ARG A 303 -11.74 -3.90 -22.79
N VAL A 304 -11.03 -3.81 -21.66
CA VAL A 304 -9.72 -3.16 -21.59
C VAL A 304 -8.70 -3.94 -22.41
N SER A 305 -7.93 -3.23 -23.23
CA SER A 305 -6.84 -3.77 -24.04
C SER A 305 -5.48 -3.61 -23.32
N MET A 306 -4.40 -4.12 -23.93
CA MET A 306 -3.06 -4.05 -23.33
C MET A 306 -2.63 -2.61 -23.03
N ASP A 307 -2.82 -1.70 -24.00
CA ASP A 307 -2.26 -0.34 -23.95
C ASP A 307 -3.34 0.76 -23.95
N GLN A 308 -4.63 0.41 -24.03
CA GLN A 308 -5.72 1.36 -24.12
C GLN A 308 -7.06 0.74 -23.69
N PHE A 309 -8.01 1.61 -23.30
CA PHE A 309 -9.40 1.23 -23.13
C PHE A 309 -10.34 2.30 -23.71
N VAL A 310 -11.56 1.91 -23.94
CA VAL A 310 -12.58 2.76 -24.56
C VAL A 310 -13.59 3.19 -23.51
N VAL A 311 -13.97 4.47 -23.55
CA VAL A 311 -15.03 5.04 -22.71
C VAL A 311 -16.12 5.65 -23.58
N ASP A 312 -17.36 5.60 -23.09
CA ASP A 312 -18.48 6.28 -23.71
C ASP A 312 -18.58 7.72 -23.16
N LEU A 313 -18.20 8.67 -23.98
CA LEU A 313 -18.21 10.09 -23.62
C LEU A 313 -19.63 10.71 -23.71
N GLY A 314 -20.56 10.05 -24.43
CA GLY A 314 -21.86 10.60 -24.78
C GLY A 314 -21.79 11.56 -25.97
N ALA A 315 -22.91 11.70 -26.68
CA ALA A 315 -23.00 12.50 -27.91
C ALA A 315 -22.60 13.98 -27.71
N GLU A 316 -22.97 14.56 -26.57
CA GLU A 316 -22.78 15.99 -26.26
C GLU A 316 -21.42 16.32 -25.65
N SER A 317 -20.52 15.34 -25.47
CA SER A 317 -19.20 15.60 -24.89
C SER A 317 -18.40 16.58 -25.72
N LYS A 318 -17.70 17.49 -25.03
CA LYS A 318 -16.78 18.45 -25.65
C LYS A 318 -15.34 17.97 -25.65
N ALA A 319 -15.10 16.81 -25.03
CA ALA A 319 -13.76 16.23 -24.96
C ALA A 319 -13.18 15.96 -26.35
N ALA A 320 -11.91 16.25 -26.53
CA ALA A 320 -11.17 16.15 -27.78
C ALA A 320 -9.95 15.23 -27.63
N THR A 321 -9.44 14.76 -28.75
CA THR A 321 -8.16 14.04 -28.81
C THR A 321 -7.05 14.91 -28.22
N GLY A 322 -6.26 14.35 -27.29
CA GLY A 322 -5.21 15.04 -26.57
C GLY A 322 -5.60 15.56 -25.18
N ASP A 323 -6.88 15.63 -24.85
CA ASP A 323 -7.34 16.07 -23.56
C ASP A 323 -6.96 15.07 -22.45
N TRP A 324 -6.70 15.58 -21.27
CA TRP A 324 -6.52 14.79 -20.08
C TRP A 324 -7.85 14.35 -19.49
N VAL A 325 -7.93 13.08 -19.10
CA VAL A 325 -9.05 12.52 -18.36
C VAL A 325 -8.55 11.94 -17.04
N ILE A 326 -9.32 12.09 -15.95
CA ILE A 326 -8.99 11.54 -14.65
C ILE A 326 -9.53 10.12 -14.58
N ILE A 327 -8.66 9.16 -14.31
CA ILE A 327 -9.02 7.74 -14.13
C ILE A 327 -9.53 7.52 -12.71
N PHE A 328 -8.75 7.99 -11.71
CA PHE A 328 -9.22 8.10 -10.34
C PHE A 328 -8.51 9.24 -9.60
N GLY A 329 -9.15 9.74 -8.55
CA GLY A 329 -8.65 10.80 -7.68
C GLY A 329 -9.22 10.66 -6.28
N ASP A 330 -9.42 11.79 -5.59
CA ASP A 330 -9.98 11.83 -4.24
C ASP A 330 -11.51 11.87 -4.18
N GLY A 331 -12.18 11.95 -5.33
CA GLY A 331 -13.63 12.00 -5.46
C GLY A 331 -14.25 13.39 -5.26
N SER A 332 -13.47 14.40 -4.92
CA SER A 332 -13.98 15.73 -4.52
C SER A 332 -14.70 16.49 -5.63
N THR A 333 -14.35 16.23 -6.90
CA THR A 333 -15.01 16.84 -8.06
C THR A 333 -16.03 15.92 -8.74
N GLY A 334 -16.24 14.71 -8.17
CA GLY A 334 -17.14 13.67 -8.70
C GLY A 334 -16.45 12.60 -9.54
N GLU A 335 -15.12 12.65 -9.67
CA GLU A 335 -14.34 11.62 -10.35
C GLU A 335 -14.42 10.27 -9.63
N TYR A 336 -14.03 9.20 -10.32
CA TYR A 336 -13.87 7.89 -9.71
C TYR A 336 -12.75 7.91 -8.66
N THR A 337 -12.90 7.10 -7.62
CA THR A 337 -11.86 6.86 -6.61
C THR A 337 -11.15 5.52 -6.85
N ALA A 338 -10.03 5.27 -6.17
CA ALA A 338 -9.40 3.95 -6.17
C ALA A 338 -10.33 2.87 -5.59
N ASP A 339 -11.24 3.25 -4.67
CA ASP A 339 -12.28 2.36 -4.13
C ASP A 339 -13.31 1.97 -5.19
N ASP A 340 -13.78 2.94 -6.00
CA ASP A 340 -14.68 2.67 -7.13
C ASP A 340 -14.07 1.67 -8.11
N TRP A 341 -12.80 1.87 -8.46
CA TRP A 341 -12.07 0.96 -9.35
C TRP A 341 -11.84 -0.42 -8.73
N GLY A 342 -11.55 -0.48 -7.44
CA GLY A 342 -11.44 -1.73 -6.69
C GLY A 342 -12.74 -2.51 -6.75
N ALA A 343 -13.87 -1.90 -6.39
CA ALA A 343 -15.19 -2.50 -6.43
C ALA A 343 -15.58 -2.97 -7.84
N ALA A 344 -15.34 -2.13 -8.86
CA ALA A 344 -15.64 -2.43 -10.25
C ALA A 344 -14.83 -3.61 -10.82
N SER A 345 -13.68 -3.90 -10.26
CA SER A 345 -12.79 -4.99 -10.68
C SER A 345 -12.88 -6.24 -9.80
N GLY A 346 -13.74 -6.24 -8.77
CA GLY A 346 -13.82 -7.32 -7.79
C GLY A 346 -12.57 -7.42 -6.90
N SER A 347 -11.91 -6.28 -6.66
CA SER A 347 -10.68 -6.16 -5.91
C SER A 347 -10.78 -5.05 -4.84
N ILE A 348 -9.64 -4.54 -4.37
CA ILE A 348 -9.52 -3.51 -3.36
C ILE A 348 -8.64 -2.35 -3.82
N ASN A 349 -8.80 -1.18 -3.22
CA ASN A 349 -8.00 0.02 -3.53
C ASN A 349 -6.49 -0.21 -3.42
N TYR A 350 -6.04 -1.08 -2.51
CA TYR A 350 -4.62 -1.49 -2.37
C TYR A 350 -4.06 -2.01 -3.70
N GLU A 351 -4.78 -2.92 -4.36
CA GLU A 351 -4.36 -3.49 -5.63
C GLU A 351 -4.38 -2.42 -6.73
N ILE A 352 -5.39 -1.55 -6.74
CA ILE A 352 -5.52 -0.52 -7.78
C ILE A 352 -4.30 0.41 -7.78
N VAL A 353 -3.87 0.92 -6.62
CA VAL A 353 -2.73 1.85 -6.57
C VAL A 353 -1.40 1.14 -6.74
N THR A 354 -1.22 -0.06 -6.15
CA THR A 354 0.07 -0.77 -6.21
C THR A 354 0.40 -1.35 -7.57
N ARG A 355 -0.60 -1.64 -8.41
CA ARG A 355 -0.37 -2.23 -9.73
C ARG A 355 -0.01 -1.23 -10.82
N ILE A 356 -0.03 0.09 -10.54
CA ILE A 356 0.38 1.11 -11.51
C ILE A 356 1.85 0.91 -11.88
N GLY A 357 2.08 0.51 -13.13
CA GLY A 357 3.38 0.05 -13.62
C GLY A 357 4.39 1.19 -13.88
N PRO A 358 5.64 0.84 -14.17
CA PRO A 358 6.71 1.83 -14.41
C PRO A 358 6.56 2.59 -15.73
N ARG A 359 5.64 2.17 -16.62
CA ARG A 359 5.30 2.90 -17.86
C ARG A 359 4.51 4.19 -17.59
N VAL A 360 4.02 4.39 -16.36
CA VAL A 360 3.29 5.59 -15.93
C VAL A 360 4.21 6.46 -15.10
N SER A 361 4.46 7.69 -15.55
CA SER A 361 5.34 8.64 -14.86
C SER A 361 4.73 9.04 -13.51
N ARG A 362 5.55 9.08 -12.43
CA ARG A 362 5.16 9.67 -11.14
C ARG A 362 5.56 11.13 -11.12
N ILE A 363 4.58 12.00 -10.91
CA ILE A 363 4.77 13.45 -10.83
C ILE A 363 4.50 13.90 -9.39
N TYR A 364 5.53 14.43 -8.75
CA TYR A 364 5.43 14.92 -7.37
C TYR A 364 5.19 16.43 -7.41
N ALA A 365 4.00 16.85 -7.01
CA ALA A 365 3.63 18.27 -6.99
C ALA A 365 2.70 18.56 -5.82
N PRO A 366 2.82 19.72 -5.16
CA PRO A 366 1.79 20.16 -4.22
C PRO A 366 0.50 20.49 -5.00
N HIS A 367 -0.63 20.32 -4.34
CA HIS A 367 -1.96 20.65 -4.90
C HIS A 367 -2.29 19.93 -6.22
N VAL A 368 -2.27 18.63 -6.17
CA VAL A 368 -2.58 17.77 -7.33
C VAL A 368 -4.07 17.82 -7.71
N TYR A 369 -4.92 18.29 -6.80
CA TYR A 369 -6.39 18.35 -6.91
C TYR A 369 -6.90 19.78 -7.02
#